data_c9fc89d0cc552d8fd3fc696bac12e908
#
_entry.id   c9fc89d0cc552d8fd3fc696bac12e908
#
_cell.length_a   1.000
_cell.length_b   1.000
_cell.length_c   1.000
_cell.angle_alpha   90.00
_cell.angle_beta   90.00
_cell.angle_gamma   90.00
#
_symmetry.space_group_name_H-M   'P 1'
#
loop_
_entity.id
_entity.type
_entity.pdbx_description
1 polymer ?
#
loop_
_entity_poly.entity_id
_entity_poly.type
_entity_poly.pdbx_seq_one_letter_code
_entity_poly.pdbx_strand_id
1 'polypeptide(L)'
;MSRRKLSQTDNKYRRGVVAVSAGSKQYPGAALLAVGGARRGNAGFVKYLNSDAVLRDLIVSHYPDVVPITKLTNEKVDSLVVGPGGATLAAIPDIPLVLDGSAIAEIKSQKKRSALTVITPHEGELKHLGLQLAGPREAFAQEIARMFGVIVVLKGPGTVVADSNRIFVDSIGGPELATAGTGDVLAGLIGSFLVSTKDGEDAFKLVCDAVALHSKAGRQVAKKFTSVTALEVLEELRSV
;
A
#
# COMPACT_ATOMS: atom_id res chain seq x y z
N MET A 1 -10.95 10.23 -10.14
CA MET A 1 -10.21 9.72 -8.97
C MET A 1 -11.08 9.96 -7.76
N SER A 2 -11.60 8.91 -7.17
CA SER A 2 -12.46 9.08 -5.99
C SER A 2 -12.39 7.84 -5.11
N ARG A 3 -12.42 8.06 -3.81
CA ARG A 3 -12.75 7.01 -2.86
C ARG A 3 -14.15 6.45 -3.17
N ARG A 4 -14.40 5.22 -2.72
CA ARG A 4 -15.72 4.61 -2.79
C ARG A 4 -16.78 5.56 -2.20
N LYS A 5 -17.87 5.79 -2.90
CA LYS A 5 -19.02 6.52 -2.36
C LYS A 5 -19.71 5.66 -1.29
N LEU A 6 -19.96 6.25 -0.14
CA LEU A 6 -20.66 5.58 0.95
C LEU A 6 -22.16 5.51 0.67
N SER A 7 -22.77 4.37 1.01
CA SER A 7 -24.22 4.17 0.97
C SER A 7 -24.81 4.17 2.39
N GLN A 8 -26.10 4.42 2.51
CA GLN A 8 -26.80 4.38 3.82
C GLN A 8 -26.78 2.98 4.47
N THR A 9 -26.56 1.92 3.69
CA THR A 9 -26.51 0.55 4.17
C THR A 9 -25.09 0.09 4.51
N ASP A 10 -24.08 0.95 4.35
CA ASP A 10 -22.71 0.59 4.66
C ASP A 10 -22.47 0.45 6.16
N ASN A 11 -21.67 -0.55 6.50
CA ASN A 11 -21.10 -0.76 7.83
C ASN A 11 -19.61 -1.10 7.67
N LYS A 12 -18.88 -1.17 8.79
CA LYS A 12 -17.43 -1.41 8.76
C LYS A 12 -17.02 -2.66 7.98
N TYR A 13 -17.80 -3.73 7.99
CA TYR A 13 -17.50 -4.97 7.27
C TYR A 13 -17.89 -4.91 5.78
N ARG A 14 -18.96 -4.21 5.44
CA ARG A 14 -19.35 -3.97 4.04
C ARG A 14 -18.34 -3.09 3.33
N ARG A 15 -17.82 -2.07 4.00
CA ARG A 15 -16.73 -1.25 3.47
C ARG A 15 -15.43 -2.04 3.29
N GLY A 16 -15.26 -3.14 4.02
CA GLY A 16 -14.11 -4.03 3.93
C GLY A 16 -13.11 -3.84 5.06
N VAL A 17 -12.33 -4.90 5.28
CA VAL A 17 -11.33 -5.01 6.33
C VAL A 17 -9.95 -5.14 5.71
N VAL A 18 -9.06 -4.21 6.00
CA VAL A 18 -7.65 -4.29 5.64
C VAL A 18 -6.80 -4.68 6.86
N ALA A 19 -5.90 -5.65 6.68
CA ALA A 19 -4.86 -5.95 7.66
C ALA A 19 -3.52 -5.36 7.19
N VAL A 20 -2.75 -4.80 8.11
CA VAL A 20 -1.44 -4.21 7.84
C VAL A 20 -0.40 -4.87 8.73
N SER A 21 0.58 -5.54 8.12
CA SER A 21 1.79 -6.03 8.77
C SER A 21 2.95 -5.13 8.36
N ALA A 22 3.33 -4.24 9.25
CA ALA A 22 4.31 -3.18 8.98
C ALA A 22 5.13 -2.88 10.24
N GLY A 23 6.29 -2.27 10.03
CA GLY A 23 7.19 -1.87 11.09
C GLY A 23 8.05 -2.99 11.64
N SER A 24 9.13 -2.58 12.24
CA SER A 24 10.08 -3.43 12.99
C SER A 24 10.63 -2.61 14.15
N LYS A 25 11.43 -3.24 15.04
CA LYS A 25 12.15 -2.52 16.11
C LYS A 25 13.02 -1.39 15.55
N GLN A 26 13.59 -1.57 14.35
CA GLN A 26 14.43 -0.57 13.70
C GLN A 26 13.60 0.54 13.03
N TYR A 27 12.42 0.21 12.52
CA TYR A 27 11.55 1.12 11.76
C TYR A 27 10.11 1.16 12.31
N PRO A 28 9.91 1.54 13.58
CA PRO A 28 8.56 1.56 14.18
C PRO A 28 7.63 2.58 13.53
N GLY A 29 8.19 3.69 13.02
CA GLY A 29 7.44 4.74 12.32
C GLY A 29 6.76 4.26 11.03
N ALA A 30 7.36 3.28 10.34
CA ALA A 30 6.75 2.69 9.14
C ALA A 30 5.40 2.03 9.44
N ALA A 31 5.25 1.44 10.64
CA ALA A 31 3.96 0.90 11.09
C ALA A 31 2.89 1.99 11.21
N LEU A 32 3.25 3.14 11.82
CA LEU A 32 2.33 4.28 11.96
C LEU A 32 1.91 4.82 10.58
N LEU A 33 2.87 5.00 9.68
CA LEU A 33 2.61 5.54 8.34
C LEU A 33 1.76 4.61 7.49
N ALA A 34 2.07 3.30 7.47
CA ALA A 34 1.31 2.33 6.70
C ALA A 34 -0.12 2.14 7.25
N VAL A 35 -0.28 2.01 8.56
CA VAL A 35 -1.59 1.95 9.21
C VAL A 35 -2.36 3.25 8.99
N GLY A 36 -1.70 4.39 9.12
CA GLY A 36 -2.27 5.70 8.81
C GLY A 36 -2.80 5.77 7.39
N GLY A 37 -2.00 5.36 6.39
CA GLY A 37 -2.40 5.30 4.99
C GLY A 37 -3.62 4.40 4.77
N ALA A 38 -3.66 3.22 5.39
CA ALA A 38 -4.80 2.31 5.34
C ALA A 38 -6.10 2.94 5.89
N ARG A 39 -6.01 3.74 6.94
CA ARG A 39 -7.15 4.47 7.54
C ARG A 39 -7.71 5.59 6.64
N ARG A 40 -6.95 6.00 5.61
CA ARG A 40 -7.33 7.09 4.68
C ARG A 40 -7.98 6.61 3.38
N GLY A 41 -8.07 5.30 3.16
CA GLY A 41 -8.67 4.73 1.96
C GLY A 41 -10.14 4.32 2.11
N ASN A 42 -10.51 3.26 1.42
CA ASN A 42 -11.90 2.77 1.31
C ASN A 42 -12.32 1.88 2.49
N ALA A 43 -11.36 1.22 3.16
CA ALA A 43 -11.64 0.28 4.24
C ALA A 43 -12.45 0.93 5.37
N GLY A 44 -13.43 0.19 5.88
CA GLY A 44 -14.20 0.57 7.05
C GLY A 44 -13.61 0.05 8.36
N PHE A 45 -12.61 -0.84 8.26
CA PHE A 45 -11.99 -1.46 9.41
C PHE A 45 -10.52 -1.78 9.13
N VAL A 46 -9.62 -1.28 9.97
CA VAL A 46 -8.18 -1.53 9.87
C VAL A 46 -7.75 -2.41 11.03
N LYS A 47 -7.01 -3.48 10.72
CA LYS A 47 -6.35 -4.35 11.67
C LYS A 47 -4.84 -4.20 11.56
N TYR A 48 -4.14 -4.14 12.66
CA TYR A 48 -2.68 -4.13 12.70
C TYR A 48 -2.16 -5.50 13.13
N LEU A 49 -1.48 -6.18 12.22
CA LEU A 49 -0.95 -7.52 12.42
C LEU A 49 0.52 -7.46 12.82
N ASN A 50 0.82 -7.75 14.07
CA ASN A 50 2.20 -7.85 14.55
C ASN A 50 2.27 -8.70 15.83
N SER A 51 3.34 -9.49 16.01
CA SER A 51 3.60 -10.27 17.22
C SER A 51 4.25 -9.43 18.33
N ASP A 52 4.96 -8.35 17.99
CA ASP A 52 5.61 -7.45 18.95
C ASP A 52 4.57 -6.59 19.68
N ALA A 53 4.50 -6.73 21.01
CA ALA A 53 3.55 -5.99 21.84
C ALA A 53 3.82 -4.49 21.83
N VAL A 54 5.10 -4.08 21.82
CA VAL A 54 5.49 -2.67 21.82
C VAL A 54 4.97 -1.96 20.57
N LEU A 55 5.06 -2.60 19.40
CA LEU A 55 4.53 -2.04 18.17
C LEU A 55 3.00 -1.99 18.17
N ARG A 56 2.32 -2.99 18.76
CA ARG A 56 0.85 -2.95 18.90
C ARG A 56 0.40 -1.82 19.82
N ASP A 57 1.07 -1.63 20.94
CA ASP A 57 0.76 -0.56 21.89
C ASP A 57 1.01 0.82 21.26
N LEU A 58 2.10 0.97 20.49
CA LEU A 58 2.38 2.18 19.72
C LEU A 58 1.24 2.50 18.73
N ILE A 59 0.73 1.50 18.02
CA ILE A 59 -0.37 1.71 17.07
C ILE A 59 -1.66 2.10 17.79
N VAL A 60 -2.04 1.40 18.86
CA VAL A 60 -3.29 1.67 19.57
C VAL A 60 -3.25 3.03 20.28
N SER A 61 -2.09 3.44 20.83
CA SER A 61 -1.92 4.75 21.44
C SER A 61 -2.09 5.91 20.43
N HIS A 62 -1.71 5.69 19.17
CA HIS A 62 -1.82 6.69 18.10
C HIS A 62 -3.16 6.61 17.35
N TYR A 63 -3.66 5.40 17.14
CA TYR A 63 -4.85 5.09 16.35
C TYR A 63 -5.79 4.17 17.14
N PRO A 64 -6.59 4.71 18.08
CA PRO A 64 -7.47 3.90 18.93
C PRO A 64 -8.61 3.20 18.18
N ASP A 65 -8.85 3.57 16.93
CA ASP A 65 -9.80 2.95 16.01
C ASP A 65 -9.23 1.74 15.26
N VAL A 66 -7.93 1.40 15.44
CA VAL A 66 -7.27 0.25 14.85
C VAL A 66 -7.26 -0.92 15.81
N VAL A 67 -7.59 -2.12 15.32
CA VAL A 67 -7.60 -3.33 16.16
C VAL A 67 -6.30 -4.12 15.97
N PRO A 68 -5.48 -4.27 17.02
CA PRO A 68 -4.28 -5.08 16.96
C PRO A 68 -4.63 -6.56 16.97
N ILE A 69 -3.96 -7.33 16.12
CA ILE A 69 -4.06 -8.79 16.03
C ILE A 69 -2.66 -9.41 15.96
N THR A 70 -2.52 -10.65 16.43
CA THR A 70 -1.23 -11.38 16.39
C THR A 70 -1.14 -12.42 15.29
N LYS A 71 -2.28 -12.80 14.72
CA LYS A 71 -2.40 -13.82 13.65
C LYS A 71 -3.63 -13.55 12.80
N LEU A 72 -3.67 -14.11 11.59
CA LEU A 72 -4.80 -13.99 10.66
C LEU A 72 -5.84 -15.11 10.81
N THR A 73 -5.52 -16.16 11.56
CA THR A 73 -6.44 -17.31 11.73
C THR A 73 -7.76 -16.84 12.36
N ASN A 74 -8.87 -17.18 11.71
CA ASN A 74 -10.23 -16.79 12.10
C ASN A 74 -10.51 -15.28 12.03
N GLU A 75 -9.62 -14.50 11.40
CA GLU A 75 -9.83 -13.07 11.19
C GLU A 75 -10.47 -12.81 9.83
N LYS A 76 -11.54 -12.02 9.81
CA LYS A 76 -12.06 -11.49 8.55
C LYS A 76 -11.10 -10.43 8.04
N VAL A 77 -10.52 -10.64 6.86
CA VAL A 77 -9.63 -9.71 6.16
C VAL A 77 -9.94 -9.80 4.66
N ASP A 78 -10.16 -8.65 4.04
CA ASP A 78 -10.48 -8.54 2.61
C ASP A 78 -9.25 -8.13 1.78
N SER A 79 -8.21 -7.54 2.42
CA SER A 79 -6.91 -7.25 1.81
C SER A 79 -5.81 -7.20 2.86
N LEU A 80 -4.56 -7.46 2.45
CA LEU A 80 -3.39 -7.51 3.34
C LEU A 80 -2.26 -6.64 2.77
N VAL A 81 -1.60 -5.89 3.64
CA VAL A 81 -0.35 -5.15 3.35
C VAL A 81 0.77 -5.78 4.16
N VAL A 82 1.89 -6.09 3.52
CA VAL A 82 3.09 -6.65 4.17
C VAL A 82 4.32 -5.93 3.66
N GLY A 83 5.22 -5.57 4.55
CA GLY A 83 6.57 -5.16 4.17
C GLY A 83 7.03 -3.79 4.58
N PRO A 84 6.18 -2.75 4.72
CA PRO A 84 6.65 -1.45 5.18
C PRO A 84 7.48 -1.58 6.45
N GLY A 85 8.68 -0.96 6.48
CA GLY A 85 9.58 -1.04 7.64
C GLY A 85 10.18 -2.43 7.93
N GLY A 86 10.21 -3.34 6.93
CA GLY A 86 10.86 -4.65 7.02
C GLY A 86 9.99 -5.74 7.64
N ALA A 87 8.68 -5.55 7.75
CA ALA A 87 7.77 -6.59 8.23
C ALA A 87 7.70 -7.78 7.26
N THR A 88 7.62 -8.98 7.80
CA THR A 88 7.46 -10.23 7.06
C THR A 88 6.40 -11.11 7.69
N LEU A 89 5.87 -12.08 6.95
CA LEU A 89 4.93 -13.08 7.46
C LEU A 89 5.40 -14.49 7.06
N ALA A 90 5.29 -15.41 8.00
CA ALA A 90 5.62 -16.83 7.75
C ALA A 90 4.67 -17.49 6.75
N ALA A 91 3.43 -17.05 6.68
CA ALA A 91 2.43 -17.52 5.73
C ALA A 91 1.53 -16.36 5.27
N ILE A 92 1.37 -16.25 3.96
CA ILE A 92 0.53 -15.23 3.33
C ILE A 92 -0.73 -15.92 2.80
N PRO A 93 -1.94 -15.55 3.28
CA PRO A 93 -3.18 -16.13 2.81
C PRO A 93 -3.50 -15.70 1.37
N ASP A 94 -4.33 -16.47 0.67
CA ASP A 94 -4.73 -16.20 -0.71
C ASP A 94 -5.88 -15.17 -0.77
N ILE A 95 -5.57 -13.94 -0.39
CA ILE A 95 -6.42 -12.74 -0.46
C ILE A 95 -5.67 -11.61 -1.16
N PRO A 96 -6.34 -10.55 -1.63
CA PRO A 96 -5.68 -9.37 -2.20
C PRO A 96 -4.53 -8.86 -1.32
N LEU A 97 -3.36 -8.67 -1.93
CA LEU A 97 -2.09 -8.47 -1.22
C LEU A 97 -1.32 -7.28 -1.78
N VAL A 98 -0.73 -6.48 -0.89
CA VAL A 98 0.31 -5.49 -1.21
C VAL A 98 1.62 -5.94 -0.58
N LEU A 99 2.69 -6.03 -1.37
CA LEU A 99 4.06 -6.27 -0.92
C LEU A 99 4.92 -5.03 -1.14
N ASP A 100 5.52 -4.53 -0.08
CA ASP A 100 6.42 -3.38 -0.11
C ASP A 100 7.78 -3.72 0.52
N GLY A 101 8.81 -2.94 0.23
CA GLY A 101 10.12 -3.10 0.82
C GLY A 101 10.72 -4.50 0.58
N SER A 102 11.31 -5.07 1.62
CA SER A 102 11.93 -6.40 1.54
C SER A 102 10.93 -7.54 1.27
N ALA A 103 9.65 -7.36 1.63
CA ALA A 103 8.62 -8.36 1.39
C ALA A 103 8.30 -8.56 -0.10
N ILE A 104 8.72 -7.66 -0.99
CA ILE A 104 8.62 -7.84 -2.45
C ILE A 104 9.30 -9.14 -2.91
N ALA A 105 10.37 -9.57 -2.23
CA ALA A 105 11.06 -10.83 -2.53
C ALA A 105 10.15 -12.07 -2.41
N GLU A 106 9.12 -12.01 -1.58
CA GLU A 106 8.18 -13.11 -1.35
C GLU A 106 7.44 -13.53 -2.63
N ILE A 107 7.31 -12.63 -3.62
CA ILE A 107 6.65 -12.96 -4.89
C ILE A 107 7.32 -14.14 -5.59
N LYS A 108 8.62 -14.36 -5.40
CA LYS A 108 9.38 -15.47 -5.99
C LYS A 108 9.01 -16.82 -5.38
N SER A 109 8.68 -16.84 -4.10
CA SER A 109 8.30 -18.06 -3.36
C SER A 109 6.81 -18.38 -3.48
N GLN A 110 6.01 -17.39 -3.84
CA GLN A 110 4.55 -17.50 -3.97
C GLN A 110 4.17 -18.21 -5.29
N LYS A 111 4.25 -19.54 -5.29
CA LYS A 111 3.75 -20.33 -6.44
C LYS A 111 2.27 -20.04 -6.64
N LYS A 112 1.95 -19.42 -7.80
CA LYS A 112 0.59 -19.20 -8.32
C LYS A 112 -0.47 -18.91 -7.25
N ARG A 113 -0.45 -17.70 -6.72
CA ARG A 113 -1.61 -17.18 -6.00
C ARG A 113 -2.76 -16.99 -6.98
N SER A 114 -3.98 -17.33 -6.59
CA SER A 114 -5.19 -16.98 -7.34
C SER A 114 -5.62 -15.54 -7.05
N ALA A 115 -5.34 -15.06 -5.84
CA ALA A 115 -5.68 -13.70 -5.44
C ALA A 115 -4.66 -12.68 -5.98
N LEU A 116 -5.19 -11.50 -6.28
CA LEU A 116 -4.45 -10.33 -6.74
C LEU A 116 -3.25 -10.02 -5.84
N THR A 117 -2.12 -9.72 -6.46
CA THR A 117 -0.94 -9.18 -5.77
C THR A 117 -0.50 -7.87 -6.41
N VAL A 118 -0.21 -6.89 -5.57
CA VAL A 118 0.40 -5.61 -5.95
C VAL A 118 1.78 -5.55 -5.31
N ILE A 119 2.81 -5.20 -6.06
CA ILE A 119 4.14 -4.89 -5.53
C ILE A 119 4.46 -3.41 -5.72
N THR A 120 5.14 -2.80 -4.74
CA THR A 120 5.40 -1.35 -4.73
C THR A 120 6.90 -1.01 -4.68
N PRO A 121 7.74 -1.52 -5.62
CA PRO A 121 9.17 -1.26 -5.58
C PRO A 121 9.51 0.19 -5.95
N HIS A 122 10.53 0.75 -5.29
CA HIS A 122 11.36 1.77 -5.91
C HIS A 122 12.54 1.10 -6.65
N GLU A 123 13.28 1.84 -7.46
CA GLU A 123 14.36 1.25 -8.28
C GLU A 123 15.38 0.46 -7.45
N GLY A 124 15.76 0.97 -6.27
CA GLY A 124 16.69 0.27 -5.38
C GLY A 124 16.16 -1.05 -4.79
N GLU A 125 14.83 -1.25 -4.79
CA GLU A 125 14.19 -2.49 -4.30
C GLU A 125 14.08 -3.57 -5.38
N LEU A 126 14.27 -3.24 -6.66
CA LEU A 126 14.27 -4.21 -7.76
C LEU A 126 15.31 -5.32 -7.56
N LYS A 127 16.40 -5.03 -6.86
CA LYS A 127 17.41 -6.04 -6.46
C LYS A 127 16.81 -7.22 -5.65
N HIS A 128 15.74 -7.00 -4.90
CA HIS A 128 15.03 -8.07 -4.18
C HIS A 128 14.41 -9.08 -5.15
N LEU A 129 14.09 -8.63 -6.37
CA LEU A 129 13.66 -9.47 -7.47
C LEU A 129 14.82 -10.03 -8.30
N GLY A 130 16.08 -9.63 -8.00
CA GLY A 130 17.23 -9.92 -8.86
C GLY A 130 17.19 -9.15 -10.16
N LEU A 131 16.52 -8.02 -10.19
CA LEU A 131 16.33 -7.17 -11.37
C LEU A 131 17.01 -5.81 -11.15
N GLN A 132 17.39 -5.20 -12.26
CA GLN A 132 17.87 -3.84 -12.33
C GLN A 132 17.13 -3.12 -13.46
N LEU A 133 16.72 -1.87 -13.22
CA LEU A 133 16.03 -1.08 -14.23
C LEU A 133 16.85 -1.02 -15.52
N ALA A 134 16.22 -1.39 -16.63
CA ALA A 134 16.77 -1.32 -17.96
C ALA A 134 15.73 -0.76 -18.93
N GLY A 135 16.12 0.26 -19.70
CA GLY A 135 15.22 0.92 -20.67
C GLY A 135 14.13 1.80 -20.02
N PRO A 136 13.07 2.11 -20.77
CA PRO A 136 11.96 2.93 -20.29
C PRO A 136 11.25 2.30 -19.08
N ARG A 137 10.97 3.11 -18.04
CA ARG A 137 10.36 2.67 -16.78
C ARG A 137 9.01 1.97 -17.00
N GLU A 138 8.21 2.48 -17.92
CA GLU A 138 6.88 1.98 -18.27
C GLU A 138 6.95 0.55 -18.83
N ALA A 139 7.82 0.35 -19.81
CA ALA A 139 8.02 -0.97 -20.41
C ALA A 139 8.57 -1.97 -19.41
N PHE A 140 9.52 -1.54 -18.57
CA PHE A 140 10.12 -2.37 -17.53
C PHE A 140 9.12 -2.77 -16.44
N ALA A 141 8.29 -1.83 -15.96
CA ALA A 141 7.25 -2.12 -14.98
C ALA A 141 6.23 -3.14 -15.55
N GLN A 142 5.86 -3.00 -16.83
CA GLN A 142 4.94 -3.94 -17.49
C GLN A 142 5.58 -5.32 -17.69
N GLU A 143 6.87 -5.39 -17.99
CA GLU A 143 7.59 -6.67 -18.09
C GLU A 143 7.58 -7.40 -16.75
N ILE A 144 7.88 -6.72 -15.63
CA ILE A 144 7.78 -7.29 -14.27
C ILE A 144 6.35 -7.77 -14.01
N ALA A 145 5.35 -6.97 -14.36
CA ALA A 145 3.95 -7.33 -14.15
C ALA A 145 3.57 -8.62 -14.90
N ARG A 146 4.03 -8.79 -16.14
CA ARG A 146 3.82 -10.03 -16.92
C ARG A 146 4.59 -11.21 -16.34
N MET A 147 5.85 -11.00 -15.95
CA MET A 147 6.74 -12.05 -15.42
C MET A 147 6.14 -12.71 -14.16
N PHE A 148 5.59 -11.91 -13.27
CA PHE A 148 5.09 -12.38 -11.97
C PHE A 148 3.55 -12.46 -11.88
N GLY A 149 2.81 -12.01 -12.89
CA GLY A 149 1.34 -11.99 -12.86
C GLY A 149 0.77 -11.04 -11.80
N VAL A 150 1.36 -9.85 -11.64
CA VAL A 150 1.05 -8.88 -10.57
C VAL A 150 0.73 -7.50 -11.14
N ILE A 151 0.20 -6.61 -10.28
CA ILE A 151 0.24 -5.17 -10.55
C ILE A 151 1.53 -4.61 -9.94
N VAL A 152 2.28 -3.84 -10.70
CA VAL A 152 3.51 -3.16 -10.29
C VAL A 152 3.24 -1.69 -10.09
N VAL A 153 3.66 -1.15 -8.94
CA VAL A 153 3.73 0.30 -8.69
C VAL A 153 5.21 0.66 -8.58
N LEU A 154 5.85 1.01 -9.70
CA LEU A 154 7.24 1.40 -9.73
C LEU A 154 7.38 2.85 -9.26
N LYS A 155 7.73 3.02 -7.97
CA LYS A 155 7.89 4.32 -7.31
C LYS A 155 9.06 5.12 -7.89
N GLY A 156 8.93 6.44 -7.95
CA GLY A 156 9.96 7.36 -8.44
C GLY A 156 9.36 8.52 -9.26
N PRO A 157 10.19 9.30 -9.96
CA PRO A 157 9.69 10.38 -10.81
C PRO A 157 8.68 9.84 -11.85
N GLY A 158 7.44 10.34 -11.80
CA GLY A 158 6.35 9.76 -12.59
C GLY A 158 6.09 8.31 -12.18
N THR A 159 5.52 8.07 -11.01
CA THR A 159 5.20 6.70 -10.55
C THR A 159 4.42 5.94 -11.62
N VAL A 160 4.91 4.76 -11.99
CA VAL A 160 4.29 3.91 -13.01
C VAL A 160 3.48 2.81 -12.34
N VAL A 161 2.20 2.68 -12.71
CA VAL A 161 1.38 1.51 -12.40
C VAL A 161 1.25 0.67 -13.66
N ALA A 162 1.56 -0.60 -13.59
CA ALA A 162 1.46 -1.51 -14.74
C ALA A 162 0.86 -2.87 -14.34
N ASP A 163 0.01 -3.41 -15.19
CA ASP A 163 -0.35 -4.83 -15.21
C ASP A 163 0.13 -5.47 -16.53
N SER A 164 -0.26 -6.70 -16.82
CA SER A 164 0.13 -7.39 -18.05
C SER A 164 -0.25 -6.65 -19.35
N ASN A 165 -1.31 -5.81 -19.30
CA ASN A 165 -1.93 -5.21 -20.47
C ASN A 165 -1.99 -3.68 -20.42
N ARG A 166 -1.96 -3.08 -19.25
CA ARG A 166 -2.23 -1.65 -19.04
C ARG A 166 -1.06 -0.98 -18.35
N ILE A 167 -0.86 0.30 -18.67
CA ILE A 167 0.12 1.18 -18.03
C ILE A 167 -0.59 2.49 -17.67
N PHE A 168 -0.32 2.99 -16.49
CA PHE A 168 -0.67 4.33 -16.04
C PHE A 168 0.60 5.01 -15.52
N VAL A 169 0.83 6.25 -15.91
CA VAL A 169 1.92 7.09 -15.40
C VAL A 169 1.31 8.25 -14.63
N ASP A 170 1.69 8.35 -13.35
CA ASP A 170 1.23 9.46 -12.53
C ASP A 170 1.95 10.75 -12.91
N SER A 171 1.17 11.74 -13.32
CA SER A 171 1.64 13.08 -13.71
C SER A 171 1.40 14.13 -12.62
N ILE A 172 0.85 13.75 -11.47
CA ILE A 172 0.47 14.68 -10.40
C ILE A 172 1.61 14.86 -9.40
N GLY A 173 2.20 13.75 -8.95
CA GLY A 173 3.28 13.74 -7.97
C GLY A 173 4.57 14.36 -8.52
N GLY A 174 5.38 14.85 -7.61
CA GLY A 174 6.68 15.47 -7.90
C GLY A 174 7.72 15.13 -6.83
N PRO A 175 8.85 15.88 -6.83
CA PRO A 175 9.96 15.60 -5.92
C PRO A 175 9.62 15.79 -4.44
N GLU A 176 8.52 16.44 -4.10
CA GLU A 176 8.01 16.55 -2.74
C GLU A 176 7.72 15.21 -2.07
N LEU A 177 7.48 14.16 -2.87
CA LEU A 177 7.27 12.81 -2.37
C LEU A 177 8.57 12.01 -2.17
N ALA A 178 9.73 12.57 -2.54
CA ALA A 178 11.04 11.95 -2.35
C ALA A 178 11.53 12.11 -0.90
N THR A 179 10.70 11.73 0.07
CA THR A 179 11.02 11.75 1.50
C THR A 179 10.66 10.40 2.13
N ALA A 180 11.41 10.03 3.17
CA ALA A 180 11.24 8.74 3.83
C ALA A 180 9.83 8.58 4.41
N GLY A 181 9.24 7.40 4.22
CA GLY A 181 7.95 7.04 4.76
C GLY A 181 6.74 7.31 3.86
N THR A 182 6.87 8.10 2.79
CA THR A 182 5.77 8.32 1.83
C THR A 182 5.36 7.02 1.12
N GLY A 183 6.32 6.12 0.86
CA GLY A 183 6.05 4.78 0.34
C GLY A 183 5.23 3.92 1.30
N ASP A 184 5.51 4.01 2.62
CA ASP A 184 4.73 3.29 3.64
C ASP A 184 3.27 3.76 3.66
N VAL A 185 3.04 5.08 3.57
CA VAL A 185 1.70 5.68 3.45
C VAL A 185 0.99 5.15 2.21
N LEU A 186 1.68 5.15 1.06
CA LEU A 186 1.12 4.66 -0.20
C LEU A 186 0.75 3.18 -0.14
N ALA A 187 1.63 2.33 0.41
CA ALA A 187 1.36 0.90 0.54
C ALA A 187 0.10 0.63 1.38
N GLY A 188 -0.05 1.31 2.51
CA GLY A 188 -1.25 1.24 3.34
C GLY A 188 -2.51 1.71 2.61
N LEU A 189 -2.42 2.83 1.90
CA LEU A 189 -3.52 3.39 1.12
C LEU A 189 -3.98 2.42 0.01
N ILE A 190 -3.05 1.84 -0.75
CA ILE A 190 -3.35 0.84 -1.78
C ILE A 190 -4.09 -0.35 -1.15
N GLY A 191 -3.58 -0.91 -0.05
CA GLY A 191 -4.25 -2.02 0.64
C GLY A 191 -5.69 -1.69 1.02
N SER A 192 -5.94 -0.47 1.49
CA SER A 192 -7.28 0.00 1.82
C SER A 192 -8.20 0.19 0.59
N PHE A 193 -7.65 0.51 -0.57
CA PHE A 193 -8.42 0.57 -1.82
C PHE A 193 -8.79 -0.83 -2.32
N LEU A 194 -7.88 -1.80 -2.19
CA LEU A 194 -8.09 -3.17 -2.65
C LEU A 194 -9.23 -3.90 -1.95
N VAL A 195 -9.72 -3.45 -0.79
CA VAL A 195 -10.92 -4.06 -0.17
C VAL A 195 -12.15 -3.97 -1.06
N SER A 196 -12.19 -3.00 -1.99
CA SER A 196 -13.30 -2.81 -2.93
C SER A 196 -13.33 -3.85 -4.08
N THR A 197 -12.26 -4.62 -4.26
CA THR A 197 -12.22 -5.70 -5.27
C THR A 197 -13.26 -6.79 -5.00
N LYS A 198 -13.64 -6.99 -3.73
CA LYS A 198 -14.72 -7.92 -3.36
C LYS A 198 -16.08 -7.53 -3.92
N ASP A 199 -16.27 -6.24 -4.22
CA ASP A 199 -17.50 -5.69 -4.80
C ASP A 199 -17.41 -5.63 -6.35
N GLY A 200 -16.38 -6.26 -6.96
CA GLY A 200 -16.17 -6.35 -8.40
C GLY A 200 -15.49 -5.13 -9.01
N GLU A 201 -14.94 -4.20 -8.21
CA GLU A 201 -14.19 -3.06 -8.73
C GLU A 201 -12.85 -3.49 -9.35
N ASP A 202 -12.46 -2.82 -10.45
CA ASP A 202 -11.21 -3.09 -11.16
C ASP A 202 -9.99 -2.72 -10.31
N ALA A 203 -9.22 -3.74 -9.94
CA ALA A 203 -8.05 -3.61 -9.11
C ALA A 203 -6.99 -2.65 -9.67
N PHE A 204 -6.73 -2.69 -10.98
CA PHE A 204 -5.77 -1.79 -11.61
C PHE A 204 -6.20 -0.32 -11.45
N LYS A 205 -7.48 -0.05 -11.68
CA LYS A 205 -8.04 1.29 -11.48
C LYS A 205 -7.95 1.74 -10.02
N LEU A 206 -8.25 0.85 -9.07
CA LEU A 206 -8.13 1.14 -7.64
C LEU A 206 -6.70 1.51 -7.24
N VAL A 207 -5.70 0.81 -7.78
CA VAL A 207 -4.28 1.13 -7.54
C VAL A 207 -3.90 2.48 -8.15
N CYS A 208 -4.32 2.75 -9.39
CA CYS A 208 -4.10 4.06 -10.03
C CYS A 208 -4.75 5.20 -9.24
N ASP A 209 -5.97 5.01 -8.75
CA ASP A 209 -6.67 6.02 -7.94
C ASP A 209 -5.95 6.27 -6.60
N ALA A 210 -5.43 5.23 -5.95
CA ALA A 210 -4.65 5.36 -4.72
C ALA A 210 -3.34 6.12 -4.95
N VAL A 211 -2.59 5.80 -6.02
CA VAL A 211 -1.36 6.50 -6.40
C VAL A 211 -1.66 7.98 -6.67
N ALA A 212 -2.64 8.27 -7.49
CA ALA A 212 -2.99 9.65 -7.84
C ALA A 212 -3.50 10.46 -6.64
N LEU A 213 -4.23 9.83 -5.71
CA LEU A 213 -4.68 10.48 -4.47
C LEU A 213 -3.50 10.82 -3.55
N HIS A 214 -2.56 9.88 -3.40
CA HIS A 214 -1.33 10.09 -2.64
C HIS A 214 -0.50 11.24 -3.24
N SER A 215 -0.32 11.24 -4.55
CA SER A 215 0.40 12.29 -5.28
C SER A 215 -0.27 13.65 -5.14
N LYS A 216 -1.61 13.70 -5.21
CA LYS A 216 -2.37 14.92 -4.98
C LYS A 216 -2.17 15.46 -3.56
N ALA A 217 -2.15 14.59 -2.54
CA ALA A 217 -1.87 15.00 -1.16
C ALA A 217 -0.48 15.63 -1.05
N GLY A 218 0.57 14.97 -1.56
CA GLY A 218 1.93 15.52 -1.57
C GLY A 218 2.01 16.88 -2.26
N ARG A 219 1.38 17.01 -3.43
CA ARG A 219 1.32 18.28 -4.17
C ARG A 219 0.60 19.39 -3.41
N GLN A 220 -0.47 19.07 -2.66
CA GLN A 220 -1.17 20.06 -1.84
C GLN A 220 -0.33 20.51 -0.64
N VAL A 221 0.40 19.59 0.02
CA VAL A 221 1.33 19.93 1.09
C VAL A 221 2.44 20.87 0.57
N ALA A 222 3.05 20.54 -0.58
CA ALA A 222 4.11 21.36 -1.18
C ALA A 222 3.67 22.77 -1.58
N LYS A 223 2.37 23.02 -1.78
CA LYS A 223 1.84 24.38 -1.98
C LYS A 223 1.75 25.18 -0.69
N LYS A 224 1.69 24.51 0.47
CA LYS A 224 1.53 25.14 1.79
C LYS A 224 2.85 25.30 2.50
N PHE A 225 3.80 24.39 2.26
CA PHE A 225 5.06 24.29 3.01
C PHE A 225 6.25 24.10 2.07
N THR A 226 7.41 24.61 2.47
CA THR A 226 8.66 24.47 1.72
C THR A 226 9.35 23.11 1.93
N SER A 227 8.98 22.40 3.01
CA SER A 227 9.40 21.02 3.28
C SER A 227 8.18 20.13 3.41
N VAL A 228 8.30 18.88 2.97
CA VAL A 228 7.22 17.90 3.00
C VAL A 228 7.72 16.64 3.71
N THR A 229 6.97 16.17 4.69
CA THR A 229 7.21 14.91 5.37
C THR A 229 6.09 13.91 5.07
N ALA A 230 6.34 12.62 5.30
CA ALA A 230 5.33 11.58 5.11
C ALA A 230 4.10 11.78 6.01
N LEU A 231 4.29 12.36 7.20
CA LEU A 231 3.19 12.62 8.13
C LEU A 231 2.24 13.69 7.58
N GLU A 232 2.77 14.75 7.00
CA GLU A 232 1.96 15.82 6.39
C GLU A 232 1.21 15.30 5.16
N VAL A 233 1.84 14.46 4.34
CA VAL A 233 1.16 13.78 3.22
C VAL A 233 0.01 12.91 3.73
N LEU A 234 0.24 12.14 4.79
CA LEU A 234 -0.78 11.31 5.45
C LEU A 234 -1.97 12.16 5.97
N GLU A 235 -1.69 13.28 6.60
CA GLU A 235 -2.72 14.18 7.12
C GLU A 235 -3.51 14.84 5.98
N GLU A 236 -2.85 15.29 4.93
CA GLU A 236 -3.50 15.93 3.77
C GLU A 236 -4.40 14.96 2.98
N LEU A 237 -4.17 13.65 3.08
CA LEU A 237 -5.09 12.66 2.51
C LEU A 237 -6.54 12.78 3.01
N ARG A 238 -6.79 13.51 4.09
CA ARG A 238 -8.17 13.82 4.55
C ARG A 238 -8.92 14.77 3.63
N SER A 239 -8.17 15.66 2.96
CA SER A 239 -8.71 16.83 2.27
C SER A 239 -8.78 16.67 0.75
N VAL A 240 -8.19 15.60 0.19
CA VAL A 240 -8.09 15.35 -1.25
C VAL A 240 -9.02 14.26 -1.76
#